data_1e3dcb816da79b282aaa88b368af276d
#
_entry.id   1e3dcb816da79b282aaa88b368af276d
#
_cell.length_a   1.000
_cell.length_b   1.000
_cell.length_c   1.000
_cell.angle_alpha   90.00
_cell.angle_beta   90.00
_cell.angle_gamma   90.00
#
_symmetry.space_group_name_H-M   'P 1'
#
loop_
_entity.id
_entity.type
_entity.pdbx_description
1 polymer ?
#
loop_
_entity_poly.entity_id
_entity_poly.type
_entity_poly.pdbx_seq_one_letter_code
_entity_poly.pdbx_strand_id
1 'polypeptide(L)'
;MEKLRTAARIADRILGLLTGILAAILLIYSAYVLYDNFRIGENAFSSRELQQYKPVVTEDDGLDFSKIRMMNPDAVGWVSIYETNINYPIAQGRDDLEYINKDIFGNSSLTGSIYLSSENNGQFLDSYNIIYGHHMDNGAMFGDIDKYEDEEFFMSHRKGELLTPDQVYDLTVFACLKTDAYSSEVYAVSNLNNKGLDSIIEYLREHSDQFIESDFSNTKKIVALSTCASQTTNGRVVIFCNAEPTTAIIHGNGTVVADTENVVTGHNTGNSGWAVLNLVCVGISLFTVIPVFSIRKKYRQLGYSRKKRKSFSGMLDDKQYDIVLPRGVRETEKDYLERVVDDLGRFVRKLGIGIIAEIIIFIFALIVFILTEDMSTPMIISDRYTGLMVGITIIGLITDFIFFRYRGARLPEETDDSSDEVSTEQ
;
A
#
# COMPACT_ATOMS: atom_id res chain seq x y z
N MET A 1 -49.64 -11.29 -11.94
CA MET A 1 -48.73 -11.98 -11.03
C MET A 1 -47.38 -12.33 -11.68
N GLU A 2 -47.35 -12.83 -12.90
CA GLU A 2 -46.16 -13.25 -13.65
C GLU A 2 -45.14 -12.10 -13.91
N LYS A 3 -45.64 -10.94 -14.33
CA LYS A 3 -44.81 -9.73 -14.55
C LYS A 3 -44.10 -9.29 -13.24
N LEU A 4 -44.74 -9.45 -12.09
CA LEU A 4 -44.18 -9.10 -10.77
C LEU A 4 -43.05 -10.08 -10.36
N ARG A 5 -43.25 -11.38 -10.63
CA ARG A 5 -42.22 -12.41 -10.36
C ARG A 5 -41.00 -12.26 -11.28
N THR A 6 -41.21 -11.85 -12.54
CA THR A 6 -40.11 -11.58 -13.46
C THR A 6 -39.34 -10.32 -13.08
N ALA A 7 -40.03 -9.26 -12.66
CA ALA A 7 -39.40 -8.05 -12.14
C ALA A 7 -38.59 -8.33 -10.88
N ALA A 8 -39.13 -9.13 -9.93
CA ALA A 8 -38.40 -9.53 -8.72
C ALA A 8 -37.11 -10.31 -9.05
N ARG A 9 -37.18 -11.28 -9.98
CA ARG A 9 -36.00 -12.05 -10.41
C ARG A 9 -34.93 -11.18 -11.08
N ILE A 10 -35.34 -10.16 -11.83
CA ILE A 10 -34.41 -9.19 -12.45
C ILE A 10 -33.78 -8.32 -11.35
N ALA A 11 -34.59 -7.84 -10.42
CA ALA A 11 -34.11 -7.04 -9.28
C ALA A 11 -33.08 -7.82 -8.42
N ASP A 12 -33.36 -9.09 -8.10
CA ASP A 12 -32.41 -9.97 -7.35
C ASP A 12 -31.08 -10.16 -8.09
N ARG A 13 -31.14 -10.32 -9.41
CA ARG A 13 -29.90 -10.43 -10.21
C ARG A 13 -29.10 -9.15 -10.24
N ILE A 14 -29.78 -8.01 -10.40
CA ILE A 14 -29.12 -6.69 -10.37
C ILE A 14 -28.53 -6.44 -8.99
N LEU A 15 -29.28 -6.72 -7.93
CA LEU A 15 -28.80 -6.55 -6.56
C LEU A 15 -27.60 -7.47 -6.26
N GLY A 16 -27.67 -8.74 -6.67
CA GLY A 16 -26.55 -9.68 -6.53
C GLY A 16 -25.30 -9.23 -7.29
N LEU A 17 -25.47 -8.67 -8.49
CA LEU A 17 -24.37 -8.14 -9.27
C LEU A 17 -23.75 -6.89 -8.61
N LEU A 18 -24.59 -5.96 -8.14
CA LEU A 18 -24.13 -4.78 -7.42
C LEU A 18 -23.40 -5.15 -6.11
N THR A 19 -23.92 -6.12 -5.37
CA THR A 19 -23.28 -6.64 -4.14
C THR A 19 -21.92 -7.26 -4.47
N GLY A 20 -21.83 -8.04 -5.55
CA GLY A 20 -20.58 -8.65 -6.01
C GLY A 20 -19.54 -7.59 -6.38
N ILE A 21 -19.94 -6.57 -7.14
CA ILE A 21 -19.06 -5.45 -7.51
C ILE A 21 -18.57 -4.71 -6.26
N LEU A 22 -19.48 -4.39 -5.33
CA LEU A 22 -19.10 -3.71 -4.07
C LEU A 22 -18.11 -4.54 -3.25
N ALA A 23 -18.38 -5.84 -3.10
CA ALA A 23 -17.49 -6.75 -2.38
C ALA A 23 -16.08 -6.79 -3.02
N ALA A 24 -16.01 -6.78 -4.35
CA ALA A 24 -14.73 -6.77 -5.04
C ALA A 24 -13.98 -5.44 -4.87
N ILE A 25 -14.68 -4.32 -4.96
CA ILE A 25 -14.08 -3.00 -4.71
C ILE A 25 -13.50 -2.96 -3.30
N LEU A 26 -14.24 -3.46 -2.29
CA LEU A 26 -13.76 -3.52 -0.91
C LEU A 26 -12.54 -4.44 -0.75
N LEU A 27 -12.51 -5.60 -1.43
CA LEU A 27 -11.36 -6.50 -1.38
C LEU A 27 -10.12 -5.87 -2.03
N ILE A 28 -10.28 -5.23 -3.20
CA ILE A 28 -9.19 -4.53 -3.89
C ILE A 28 -8.67 -3.38 -3.01
N TYR A 29 -9.58 -2.59 -2.44
CA TYR A 29 -9.21 -1.51 -1.55
C TYR A 29 -8.48 -2.00 -0.29
N SER A 30 -8.95 -3.09 0.32
CA SER A 30 -8.28 -3.70 1.48
C SER A 30 -6.89 -4.22 1.14
N ALA A 31 -6.73 -4.89 0.00
CA ALA A 31 -5.43 -5.35 -0.49
C ALA A 31 -4.48 -4.16 -0.76
N TYR A 32 -5.01 -3.09 -1.35
CA TYR A 32 -4.27 -1.85 -1.55
C TYR A 32 -3.78 -1.24 -0.23
N VAL A 33 -4.68 -1.06 0.75
CA VAL A 33 -4.32 -0.50 2.07
C VAL A 33 -3.25 -1.33 2.77
N LEU A 34 -3.35 -2.67 2.71
CA LEU A 34 -2.34 -3.55 3.28
C LEU A 34 -0.98 -3.39 2.58
N TYR A 35 -0.98 -3.30 1.26
CA TYR A 35 0.23 -3.09 0.48
C TYR A 35 0.84 -1.72 0.75
N ASP A 36 0.02 -0.68 0.81
CA ASP A 36 0.45 0.70 1.09
C ASP A 36 1.07 0.81 2.49
N ASN A 37 0.44 0.22 3.52
CA ASN A 37 1.00 0.13 4.86
C ASN A 37 2.34 -0.61 4.90
N PHE A 38 2.46 -1.71 4.16
CA PHE A 38 3.73 -2.44 4.04
C PHE A 38 4.82 -1.54 3.42
N ARG A 39 4.48 -0.83 2.33
CA ARG A 39 5.41 0.09 1.64
C ARG A 39 5.81 1.27 2.53
N ILE A 40 4.88 1.85 3.28
CA ILE A 40 5.18 2.92 4.24
C ILE A 40 6.20 2.41 5.27
N GLY A 41 5.99 1.18 5.78
CA GLY A 41 6.92 0.55 6.70
C GLY A 41 8.33 0.36 6.12
N GLU A 42 8.45 -0.14 4.90
CA GLU A 42 9.74 -0.32 4.20
C GLU A 42 10.44 1.02 3.92
N ASN A 43 9.70 2.03 3.46
CA ASN A 43 10.25 3.36 3.16
C ASN A 43 10.66 4.16 4.41
N ALA A 44 10.16 3.79 5.59
CA ALA A 44 10.54 4.42 6.85
C ALA A 44 11.98 4.08 7.27
N PHE A 45 12.53 2.96 6.80
CA PHE A 45 13.94 2.64 7.04
C PHE A 45 14.85 3.55 6.20
N SER A 46 16.03 3.80 6.74
CA SER A 46 17.08 4.50 6.01
C SER A 46 17.50 3.68 4.79
N SER A 47 16.91 3.99 3.64
CA SER A 47 17.14 3.28 2.38
C SER A 47 18.56 3.50 1.86
N ARG A 48 19.06 2.59 0.99
CA ARG A 48 20.32 2.81 0.27
C ARG A 48 20.32 4.12 -0.52
N GLU A 49 19.16 4.52 -1.03
CA GLU A 49 18.97 5.77 -1.74
C GLU A 49 19.17 6.97 -0.80
N LEU A 50 18.66 6.91 0.42
CA LEU A 50 18.87 7.97 1.42
C LEU A 50 20.33 8.04 1.87
N GLN A 51 21.02 6.90 2.04
CA GLN A 51 22.41 6.83 2.47
C GLN A 51 23.39 7.49 1.49
N GLN A 52 23.07 7.59 0.20
CA GLN A 52 23.91 8.31 -0.78
C GLN A 52 24.03 9.81 -0.49
N TYR A 53 23.11 10.38 0.30
CA TYR A 53 23.11 11.78 0.72
C TYR A 53 23.80 12.01 2.06
N LYS A 54 24.25 10.94 2.74
CA LYS A 54 24.96 11.07 4.01
C LYS A 54 26.23 11.89 3.78
N PRO A 55 26.45 12.95 4.60
CA PRO A 55 27.64 13.79 4.47
C PRO A 55 28.91 12.98 4.59
N VAL A 56 29.88 13.28 3.75
CA VAL A 56 31.22 12.67 3.78
C VAL A 56 32.25 13.72 4.10
N VAL A 57 33.31 13.31 4.78
CA VAL A 57 34.45 14.19 5.07
C VAL A 57 35.15 14.54 3.74
N THR A 58 35.38 15.83 3.48
CA THR A 58 36.11 16.34 2.33
C THR A 58 37.60 16.39 2.60
N GLU A 59 38.42 16.59 1.54
CA GLU A 59 39.89 16.73 1.68
C GLU A 59 40.31 17.91 2.55
N ASP A 60 39.45 18.95 2.68
CA ASP A 60 39.67 20.14 3.49
C ASP A 60 39.11 20.02 4.94
N ASP A 61 38.92 18.82 5.44
CA ASP A 61 38.40 18.51 6.80
C ASP A 61 36.98 19.03 7.07
N GLY A 62 36.22 19.41 6.04
CA GLY A 62 34.83 19.79 6.12
C GLY A 62 33.88 18.62 5.85
N LEU A 63 32.61 18.79 6.22
CA LEU A 63 31.53 17.86 5.87
C LEU A 63 30.73 18.40 4.67
N ASP A 64 30.63 17.60 3.62
CA ASP A 64 29.85 17.98 2.44
C ASP A 64 28.36 17.70 2.62
N PHE A 65 27.62 18.72 3.03
CA PHE A 65 26.16 18.73 3.10
C PHE A 65 25.48 19.17 1.79
N SER A 66 26.25 19.48 0.73
CA SER A 66 25.71 20.06 -0.51
C SER A 66 24.65 19.16 -1.13
N LYS A 67 24.86 17.85 -1.18
CA LYS A 67 23.94 16.90 -1.80
C LYS A 67 22.57 16.90 -1.11
N ILE A 68 22.55 16.77 0.21
CA ILE A 68 21.28 16.73 0.95
C ILE A 68 20.59 18.10 0.96
N ARG A 69 21.37 19.20 1.05
CA ARG A 69 20.84 20.58 0.99
C ARG A 69 20.33 21.01 -0.37
N MET A 70 20.84 20.43 -1.45
CA MET A 70 20.26 20.61 -2.79
C MET A 70 18.87 19.99 -2.88
N MET A 71 18.61 18.91 -2.17
CA MET A 71 17.29 18.26 -2.12
C MET A 71 16.36 18.96 -1.12
N ASN A 72 16.89 19.32 0.05
CA ASN A 72 16.16 20.07 1.06
C ASN A 72 17.10 21.05 1.80
N PRO A 73 16.91 22.36 1.62
CA PRO A 73 17.72 23.38 2.29
C PRO A 73 17.57 23.38 3.80
N ASP A 74 16.47 22.79 4.34
CA ASP A 74 16.20 22.67 5.76
C ASP A 74 16.99 21.52 6.41
N ALA A 75 17.81 20.77 5.67
CA ALA A 75 18.68 19.75 6.23
C ALA A 75 19.81 20.38 7.05
N VAL A 76 19.80 20.12 8.37
CA VAL A 76 20.70 20.74 9.34
C VAL A 76 21.74 19.77 9.92
N GLY A 77 21.53 18.45 9.80
CA GLY A 77 22.44 17.46 10.34
C GLY A 77 22.13 16.04 9.88
N TRP A 78 22.87 15.09 10.43
CA TRP A 78 22.65 13.65 10.26
C TRP A 78 22.97 12.95 11.58
N VAL A 79 22.07 12.10 12.07
CA VAL A 79 22.25 11.32 13.30
C VAL A 79 22.32 9.84 12.99
N SER A 80 23.26 9.15 13.65
CA SER A 80 23.37 7.69 13.64
C SER A 80 23.63 7.16 15.04
N ILE A 81 22.91 6.11 15.44
CA ILE A 81 23.26 5.31 16.61
C ILE A 81 23.66 3.92 16.10
N TYR A 82 24.88 3.50 16.41
CA TYR A 82 25.46 2.28 15.84
C TYR A 82 24.72 1.03 16.32
N GLU A 83 24.61 0.05 15.41
CA GLU A 83 23.92 -1.23 15.64
C GLU A 83 22.41 -1.10 15.88
N THR A 84 21.83 0.07 15.52
CA THR A 84 20.37 0.32 15.48
C THR A 84 19.94 0.76 14.09
N ASN A 85 18.62 0.90 13.89
CA ASN A 85 18.09 1.47 12.65
C ASN A 85 18.13 3.01 12.60
N ILE A 86 18.62 3.67 13.64
CA ILE A 86 18.72 5.14 13.70
C ILE A 86 19.92 5.60 12.88
N ASN A 87 19.64 6.02 11.63
CA ASN A 87 20.64 6.53 10.70
C ASN A 87 19.98 7.43 9.66
N TYR A 88 19.69 8.68 10.03
CA TYR A 88 18.82 9.58 9.26
C TYR A 88 19.35 11.00 9.18
N PRO A 89 19.03 11.71 8.08
CA PRO A 89 19.18 13.16 8.02
C PRO A 89 18.24 13.84 9.01
N ILE A 90 18.65 15.00 9.47
CA ILE A 90 17.88 15.85 10.39
C ILE A 90 17.45 17.09 9.63
N ALA A 91 16.14 17.34 9.56
CA ALA A 91 15.59 18.60 9.07
C ALA A 91 15.33 19.56 10.24
N GLN A 92 15.17 20.87 9.95
CA GLN A 92 14.60 21.81 10.90
C GLN A 92 13.57 22.67 10.19
N GLY A 93 12.32 22.59 10.64
CA GLY A 93 11.22 23.40 10.14
C GLY A 93 11.11 24.75 10.84
N ARG A 94 10.13 25.55 10.40
CA ARG A 94 9.76 26.81 11.05
C ARG A 94 9.06 26.61 12.40
N ASP A 95 8.46 25.44 12.57
CA ASP A 95 7.84 24.96 13.80
C ASP A 95 8.00 23.43 13.88
N ASP A 96 7.71 22.85 15.05
CA ASP A 96 7.84 21.41 15.30
C ASP A 96 6.76 20.57 14.63
N LEU A 97 5.79 21.17 13.89
CA LEU A 97 4.75 20.46 13.17
C LEU A 97 5.08 20.25 11.70
N GLU A 98 6.00 21.04 11.13
CA GLU A 98 6.28 21.05 9.69
C GLU A 98 6.76 19.68 9.19
N TYR A 99 7.65 19.01 9.91
CA TYR A 99 8.26 17.74 9.51
C TYR A 99 7.60 16.49 10.13
N ILE A 100 6.51 16.66 10.87
CA ILE A 100 5.74 15.50 11.39
C ILE A 100 5.18 14.63 10.25
N ASN A 101 4.67 15.27 9.18
CA ASN A 101 4.06 14.58 8.04
C ASN A 101 4.71 14.95 6.70
N LYS A 102 6.00 15.25 6.72
CA LYS A 102 6.78 15.65 5.54
C LYS A 102 8.13 14.91 5.56
N ASP A 103 8.46 14.22 4.47
CA ASP A 103 9.74 13.55 4.35
C ASP A 103 10.90 14.55 4.14
N ILE A 104 12.13 14.03 4.20
CA ILE A 104 13.32 14.87 4.01
C ILE A 104 13.41 15.49 2.59
N PHE A 105 12.70 14.95 1.61
CA PHE A 105 12.64 15.49 0.25
C PHE A 105 11.51 16.53 0.06
N GLY A 106 10.75 16.82 1.11
CA GLY A 106 9.68 17.81 1.09
C GLY A 106 8.30 17.27 0.67
N ASN A 107 8.17 15.96 0.44
CA ASN A 107 6.90 15.32 0.07
C ASN A 107 6.06 15.01 1.32
N SER A 108 4.74 14.89 1.14
CA SER A 108 3.87 14.39 2.19
C SER A 108 4.21 12.94 2.55
N SER A 109 4.41 12.66 3.83
CA SER A 109 4.78 11.34 4.34
C SER A 109 4.14 11.08 5.68
N LEU A 110 3.52 9.91 5.86
CA LEU A 110 2.93 9.51 7.15
C LEU A 110 4.01 9.16 8.20
N THR A 111 5.22 8.87 7.76
CA THR A 111 6.36 8.60 8.65
C THR A 111 7.12 9.87 9.02
N GLY A 112 6.83 11.00 8.37
CA GLY A 112 7.52 12.25 8.59
C GLY A 112 9.03 12.17 8.34
N SER A 113 9.76 13.04 9.01
CA SER A 113 11.24 13.06 9.05
C SER A 113 11.74 13.01 10.49
N ILE A 114 13.03 12.79 10.64
CA ILE A 114 13.75 13.12 11.86
C ILE A 114 14.04 14.61 11.82
N TYR A 115 13.70 15.36 12.87
CA TYR A 115 13.83 16.80 12.87
C TYR A 115 14.28 17.40 14.20
N LEU A 116 15.08 18.45 14.14
CA LEU A 116 15.54 19.25 15.28
C LEU A 116 14.40 20.18 15.72
N SER A 117 14.19 20.34 17.04
CA SER A 117 13.23 21.31 17.56
C SER A 117 13.45 22.70 16.96
N SER A 118 12.38 23.37 16.61
CA SER A 118 12.39 24.73 16.09
C SER A 118 12.89 25.77 17.13
N GLU A 119 12.88 25.41 18.41
CA GLU A 119 13.45 26.24 19.49
C GLU A 119 14.98 26.13 19.56
N ASN A 120 15.59 25.11 18.94
CA ASN A 120 17.05 24.95 18.90
C ASN A 120 17.69 25.77 17.78
N ASN A 121 18.96 26.12 18.01
CA ASN A 121 19.80 26.69 16.95
C ASN A 121 20.08 25.65 15.88
N GLY A 122 19.75 25.96 14.61
CA GLY A 122 19.90 25.04 13.46
C GLY A 122 21.35 24.64 13.15
N GLN A 123 22.34 25.26 13.75
CA GLN A 123 23.77 24.91 13.67
C GLN A 123 24.20 24.06 14.89
N PHE A 124 23.28 23.59 15.71
CA PHE A 124 23.56 22.85 16.94
C PHE A 124 24.49 23.58 17.93
N LEU A 125 24.39 24.91 18.01
CA LEU A 125 25.22 25.70 18.92
C LEU A 125 24.76 25.63 20.37
N ASP A 126 23.53 25.22 20.62
CA ASP A 126 22.98 25.08 21.96
C ASP A 126 23.67 23.98 22.77
N SER A 127 23.68 24.12 24.09
CA SER A 127 24.16 23.08 24.99
C SER A 127 23.17 21.89 25.11
N TYR A 128 21.87 22.14 24.99
CA TYR A 128 20.83 21.13 24.96
C TYR A 128 20.06 21.18 23.63
N ASN A 129 20.09 20.08 22.89
CA ASN A 129 19.41 19.94 21.61
C ASN A 129 18.48 18.75 21.66
N ILE A 130 17.26 18.87 21.14
CA ILE A 130 16.32 17.77 21.07
C ILE A 130 15.90 17.50 19.64
N ILE A 131 15.98 16.24 19.26
CA ILE A 131 15.65 15.73 17.94
C ILE A 131 14.42 14.82 18.07
N TYR A 132 13.44 15.04 17.24
CA TYR A 132 12.19 14.28 17.22
C TYR A 132 12.15 13.31 16.05
N GLY A 133 11.47 12.20 16.26
CA GLY A 133 11.18 11.22 15.21
C GLY A 133 9.95 10.39 15.54
N HIS A 134 9.26 9.91 14.50
CA HIS A 134 8.13 8.99 14.71
C HIS A 134 8.58 7.67 15.32
N HIS A 135 7.73 7.10 16.16
CA HIS A 135 7.80 5.71 16.56
C HIS A 135 7.21 4.82 15.45
N MET A 136 7.93 3.77 15.08
CA MET A 136 7.47 2.74 14.17
C MET A 136 7.70 1.37 14.84
N ASP A 137 6.63 0.55 14.92
CA ASP A 137 6.68 -0.78 15.56
C ASP A 137 7.69 -1.74 14.91
N ASN A 138 8.04 -1.51 13.64
CA ASN A 138 9.05 -2.27 12.92
C ASN A 138 10.51 -1.81 13.22
N GLY A 139 10.70 -0.85 14.10
CA GLY A 139 12.01 -0.31 14.47
C GLY A 139 12.55 0.79 13.57
N ALA A 140 11.81 1.19 12.51
CA ALA A 140 12.22 2.28 11.64
C ALA A 140 12.06 3.64 12.34
N MET A 141 12.62 4.69 11.74
CA MET A 141 12.68 6.03 12.32
C MET A 141 13.31 5.99 13.73
N PHE A 142 12.56 6.38 14.76
CA PHE A 142 12.99 6.26 16.16
C PHE A 142 12.33 5.09 16.90
N GLY A 143 11.78 4.09 16.17
CA GLY A 143 11.17 2.91 16.79
C GLY A 143 12.12 2.09 17.66
N ASP A 144 13.42 2.07 17.35
CA ASP A 144 14.41 1.36 18.18
C ASP A 144 14.69 2.04 19.54
N ILE A 145 14.22 3.28 19.76
CA ILE A 145 14.41 3.97 21.05
C ILE A 145 13.68 3.25 22.17
N ASP A 146 12.53 2.62 21.91
CA ASP A 146 11.81 1.85 22.95
C ASP A 146 12.63 0.67 23.50
N LYS A 147 13.57 0.13 22.71
CA LYS A 147 14.43 -0.98 23.14
C LYS A 147 15.43 -0.57 24.25
N TYR A 148 15.69 0.73 24.39
CA TYR A 148 16.56 1.25 25.43
C TYR A 148 15.96 1.18 26.84
N GLU A 149 14.70 0.80 26.97
CA GLU A 149 14.10 0.43 28.26
C GLU A 149 14.72 -0.88 28.81
N ASP A 150 15.22 -1.76 27.91
CA ASP A 150 15.95 -2.98 28.30
C ASP A 150 17.40 -2.68 28.63
N GLU A 151 17.89 -3.14 29.79
CA GLU A 151 19.23 -2.85 30.31
C GLU A 151 20.33 -3.43 29.40
N GLU A 152 20.15 -4.64 28.85
CA GLU A 152 21.15 -5.29 28.01
C GLU A 152 21.28 -4.54 26.67
N PHE A 153 20.14 -4.15 26.08
CA PHE A 153 20.14 -3.33 24.87
C PHE A 153 20.76 -1.96 25.13
N PHE A 154 20.36 -1.27 26.19
CA PHE A 154 20.91 0.02 26.58
C PHE A 154 22.43 -0.03 26.75
N MET A 155 22.97 -1.05 27.44
CA MET A 155 24.41 -1.18 27.66
C MET A 155 25.21 -1.47 26.40
N SER A 156 24.61 -2.18 25.43
CA SER A 156 25.30 -2.61 24.20
C SER A 156 25.24 -1.58 23.07
N HIS A 157 24.20 -0.71 23.01
CA HIS A 157 23.95 0.20 21.89
C HIS A 157 24.16 1.69 22.24
N ARG A 158 25.28 2.02 22.90
CA ARG A 158 25.52 3.36 23.45
C ARG A 158 26.22 4.33 22.49
N LYS A 159 26.82 3.87 21.42
CA LYS A 159 27.69 4.69 20.58
C LYS A 159 26.96 5.14 19.31
N GLY A 160 27.27 6.37 18.90
CA GLY A 160 26.73 6.96 17.68
C GLY A 160 27.53 8.18 17.25
N GLU A 161 26.99 8.87 16.26
CA GLU A 161 27.55 10.10 15.71
C GLU A 161 26.45 11.11 15.35
N LEU A 162 26.78 12.38 15.49
CA LEU A 162 26.00 13.49 14.94
C LEU A 162 26.90 14.27 13.98
N LEU A 163 26.53 14.29 12.71
CA LEU A 163 27.20 15.11 11.71
C LEU A 163 26.43 16.43 11.57
N THR A 164 27.11 17.54 11.70
CA THR A 164 26.60 18.87 11.42
C THR A 164 27.50 19.53 10.35
N PRO A 165 27.08 20.58 9.67
CA PRO A 165 27.92 21.22 8.64
C PRO A 165 29.29 21.67 9.15
N ASP A 166 29.36 22.03 10.44
CA ASP A 166 30.55 22.65 11.02
C ASP A 166 31.34 21.70 11.93
N GLN A 167 30.73 20.59 12.37
CA GLN A 167 31.35 19.72 13.39
C GLN A 167 30.78 18.29 13.35
N VAL A 168 31.66 17.32 13.60
CA VAL A 168 31.30 15.94 13.95
C VAL A 168 31.32 15.79 15.46
N TYR A 169 30.26 15.16 15.99
CA TYR A 169 30.17 14.81 17.40
C TYR A 169 30.06 13.29 17.57
N ASP A 170 30.91 12.75 18.46
CA ASP A 170 30.76 11.40 18.98
C ASP A 170 29.62 11.40 20.01
N LEU A 171 28.62 10.58 19.78
CA LEU A 171 27.50 10.42 20.73
C LEU A 171 27.72 9.24 21.64
N THR A 172 27.45 9.45 22.93
CA THR A 172 27.43 8.36 23.92
C THR A 172 26.13 8.44 24.73
N VAL A 173 25.25 7.47 24.54
CA VAL A 173 23.99 7.36 25.28
C VAL A 173 24.31 7.12 26.77
N PHE A 174 23.74 7.93 27.65
CA PHE A 174 23.95 7.81 29.11
C PHE A 174 22.64 7.69 29.88
N ALA A 175 21.49 8.02 29.30
CA ALA A 175 20.20 7.87 29.97
C ALA A 175 19.09 7.48 28.97
N CYS A 176 18.10 6.76 29.49
CA CYS A 176 16.81 6.51 28.83
C CYS A 176 15.69 6.87 29.82
N LEU A 177 14.77 7.71 29.39
CA LEU A 177 13.66 8.21 30.20
C LEU A 177 12.34 7.99 29.50
N LYS A 178 11.39 7.38 30.21
CA LYS A 178 9.99 7.39 29.82
C LYS A 178 9.28 8.58 30.47
N THR A 179 8.68 9.44 29.67
CA THR A 179 8.08 10.69 30.12
C THR A 179 6.79 11.03 29.39
N ASP A 180 6.12 12.10 29.77
CA ASP A 180 4.97 12.65 29.06
C ASP A 180 5.41 13.77 28.10
N ALA A 181 4.69 13.91 26.98
CA ALA A 181 4.97 14.92 25.95
C ALA A 181 4.92 16.37 26.47
N TYR A 182 4.36 16.60 27.63
CA TYR A 182 4.25 17.92 28.26
C TYR A 182 5.26 18.17 29.37
N SER A 183 6.21 17.26 29.57
CA SER A 183 7.27 17.43 30.57
C SER A 183 8.14 18.65 30.26
N SER A 184 8.01 19.71 31.06
CA SER A 184 8.82 20.92 30.91
C SER A 184 10.30 20.68 31.23
N GLU A 185 10.59 19.64 32.01
CA GLU A 185 11.93 19.20 32.39
C GLU A 185 12.74 18.64 31.23
N VAL A 186 12.04 18.22 30.14
CA VAL A 186 12.64 17.66 28.92
C VAL A 186 12.44 18.56 27.71
N TYR A 187 11.24 19.14 27.55
CA TYR A 187 10.82 19.79 26.31
C TYR A 187 10.87 21.33 26.34
N ALA A 188 11.13 21.96 27.48
CA ALA A 188 11.32 23.42 27.53
C ALA A 188 12.75 23.80 27.11
N VAL A 189 13.08 23.62 25.83
CA VAL A 189 14.44 23.74 25.24
C VAL A 189 15.11 25.07 25.61
N SER A 190 14.45 26.20 25.36
CA SER A 190 14.97 27.52 25.65
C SER A 190 15.30 27.69 27.14
N ASN A 191 14.46 27.14 28.03
CA ASN A 191 14.66 27.22 29.49
C ASN A 191 15.82 26.36 29.94
N LEU A 192 15.98 25.14 29.39
CA LEU A 192 17.08 24.23 29.70
C LEU A 192 18.42 24.83 29.25
N ASN A 193 18.49 25.40 28.08
CA ASN A 193 19.70 26.07 27.60
C ASN A 193 20.10 27.27 28.49
N ASN A 194 19.13 27.98 29.06
CA ASN A 194 19.38 29.10 29.98
C ASN A 194 19.82 28.62 31.38
N LYS A 195 19.32 27.47 31.87
CA LYS A 195 19.65 26.94 33.20
C LYS A 195 20.97 26.20 33.26
N GLY A 196 21.48 25.74 32.11
CA GLY A 196 22.65 24.88 32.00
C GLY A 196 22.34 23.40 32.16
N LEU A 197 23.31 22.55 31.78
CA LEU A 197 23.11 21.11 31.68
C LEU A 197 22.99 20.40 33.04
N ASP A 198 23.48 20.98 34.12
CA ASP A 198 23.40 20.37 35.46
C ASP A 198 21.98 20.05 35.89
N SER A 199 21.04 20.94 35.54
CA SER A 199 19.64 20.76 35.90
C SER A 199 18.98 19.57 35.21
N ILE A 200 19.28 19.32 33.93
CA ILE A 200 18.76 18.16 33.24
C ILE A 200 19.45 16.88 33.65
N ILE A 201 20.77 16.92 33.89
CA ILE A 201 21.54 15.75 34.36
C ILE A 201 21.03 15.29 35.73
N GLU A 202 20.77 16.22 36.65
CA GLU A 202 20.21 15.90 37.98
C GLU A 202 18.81 15.30 37.87
N TYR A 203 17.96 15.91 37.05
CA TYR A 203 16.61 15.38 36.76
C TYR A 203 16.68 13.94 36.20
N LEU A 204 17.56 13.69 35.21
CA LEU A 204 17.74 12.37 34.62
C LEU A 204 18.27 11.34 35.63
N ARG A 205 19.17 11.73 36.50
CA ARG A 205 19.70 10.84 37.56
C ARG A 205 18.60 10.33 38.48
N GLU A 206 17.59 11.17 38.74
CA GLU A 206 16.50 10.82 39.66
C GLU A 206 15.35 10.08 39.02
N HIS A 207 15.11 10.29 37.69
CA HIS A 207 13.87 9.89 37.06
C HIS A 207 14.02 8.93 35.86
N SER A 208 15.24 8.68 35.36
CA SER A 208 15.47 7.81 34.20
C SER A 208 15.24 6.34 34.53
N ASP A 209 14.69 5.59 33.56
CA ASP A 209 14.56 4.14 33.61
C ASP A 209 15.96 3.47 33.54
N GLN A 210 16.85 4.04 32.72
CA GLN A 210 18.25 3.66 32.59
C GLN A 210 19.14 4.90 32.75
N PHE A 211 20.17 4.83 33.57
CA PHE A 211 21.13 5.93 33.79
C PHE A 211 22.52 5.41 34.07
N ILE A 212 23.52 5.96 33.44
CA ILE A 212 24.92 5.66 33.72
C ILE A 212 25.58 6.88 34.32
N GLU A 213 26.03 6.73 35.55
CA GLU A 213 26.84 7.75 36.20
C GLU A 213 28.21 7.85 35.51
N SER A 214 28.53 9.05 35.07
CA SER A 214 29.82 9.39 34.47
C SER A 214 30.27 10.76 34.95
N ASP A 215 31.51 11.12 34.64
CA ASP A 215 32.00 12.47 34.96
C ASP A 215 31.42 13.45 33.90
N PHE A 216 30.35 14.16 34.28
CA PHE A 216 29.70 15.17 33.46
C PHE A 216 30.36 16.55 33.54
N SER A 217 31.44 16.73 34.34
CA SER A 217 32.07 18.03 34.52
C SER A 217 32.59 18.66 33.23
N ASN A 218 32.90 17.82 32.22
CA ASN A 218 33.39 18.24 30.92
C ASN A 218 32.28 18.21 29.84
N THR A 219 31.08 17.78 30.16
CA THR A 219 29.97 17.73 29.21
C THR A 219 29.53 19.14 28.81
N LYS A 220 29.65 19.46 27.55
CA LYS A 220 29.29 20.77 27.00
C LYS A 220 28.00 20.73 26.16
N LYS A 221 27.61 19.54 25.75
CA LYS A 221 26.45 19.36 24.86
C LYS A 221 25.76 18.04 25.16
N ILE A 222 24.43 18.12 25.29
CA ILE A 222 23.52 16.97 25.33
C ILE A 222 22.64 17.00 24.07
N VAL A 223 22.49 15.83 23.45
CA VAL A 223 21.55 15.59 22.36
C VAL A 223 20.55 14.56 22.83
N ALA A 224 19.28 14.96 22.88
CA ALA A 224 18.15 14.11 23.21
C ALA A 224 17.46 13.63 21.92
N LEU A 225 17.19 12.32 21.83
CA LEU A 225 16.41 11.73 20.74
C LEU A 225 15.07 11.28 21.31
N SER A 226 13.98 11.92 20.88
CA SER A 226 12.63 11.70 21.43
C SER A 226 11.68 11.09 20.43
N THR A 227 10.94 10.07 20.87
CA THR A 227 9.88 9.44 20.07
C THR A 227 8.59 9.29 20.88
N CYS A 228 7.47 8.98 20.21
CA CYS A 228 6.23 8.60 20.89
C CYS A 228 6.39 7.20 21.50
N ALA A 229 5.91 6.98 22.72
CA ALA A 229 5.85 5.63 23.28
C ALA A 229 4.72 4.83 22.62
N SER A 230 4.99 3.57 22.29
CA SER A 230 4.07 2.67 21.59
C SER A 230 2.74 2.42 22.31
N GLN A 231 2.71 2.56 23.63
CA GLN A 231 1.58 2.13 24.46
C GLN A 231 0.68 3.26 24.97
N THR A 232 1.06 4.52 24.82
CA THR A 232 0.29 5.65 25.35
C THR A 232 0.25 6.82 24.36
N THR A 233 -0.89 7.50 24.26
CA THR A 233 -1.10 8.60 23.30
C THR A 233 -0.12 9.79 23.54
N ASN A 234 0.23 10.08 24.79
CA ASN A 234 1.12 11.18 25.17
C ASN A 234 2.47 10.72 25.71
N GLY A 235 2.69 9.41 25.84
CA GLY A 235 3.97 8.86 26.30
C GLY A 235 5.09 9.15 25.30
N ARG A 236 6.28 9.37 25.85
CA ARG A 236 7.52 9.57 25.09
C ARG A 236 8.60 8.71 25.70
N VAL A 237 9.43 8.09 24.85
CA VAL A 237 10.71 7.54 25.26
C VAL A 237 11.79 8.43 24.69
N VAL A 238 12.72 8.82 25.55
CA VAL A 238 13.80 9.74 25.19
C VAL A 238 15.13 9.15 25.60
N ILE A 239 16.08 9.04 24.69
CA ILE A 239 17.47 8.73 25.02
C ILE A 239 18.30 10.00 25.00
N PHE A 240 19.23 10.11 25.93
CA PHE A 240 20.09 11.27 26.11
C PHE A 240 21.53 10.88 25.83
N CYS A 241 22.18 11.62 24.95
CA CYS A 241 23.53 11.41 24.52
C CYS A 241 24.41 12.57 24.98
N ASN A 242 25.57 12.25 25.60
CA ASN A 242 26.67 13.18 25.68
C ASN A 242 27.29 13.31 24.29
N ALA A 243 27.41 14.53 23.79
CA ALA A 243 27.96 14.84 22.47
C ALA A 243 29.32 15.53 22.62
N GLU A 244 30.38 14.81 22.25
CA GLU A 244 31.74 15.29 22.31
C GLU A 244 32.25 15.62 20.90
N PRO A 245 32.82 16.81 20.67
CA PRO A 245 33.36 17.15 19.36
C PRO A 245 34.53 16.20 19.03
N THR A 246 34.47 15.54 17.90
CA THR A 246 35.52 14.66 17.43
C THR A 246 36.68 15.51 16.91
N THR A 247 37.85 15.29 17.49
CA THR A 247 39.11 15.90 17.06
C THR A 247 39.88 15.06 16.05
N ALA A 248 39.44 13.80 15.87
CA ALA A 248 40.03 12.88 14.91
C ALA A 248 39.39 13.05 13.54
N ILE A 249 40.18 13.40 12.55
CA ILE A 249 39.84 13.22 11.15
C ILE A 249 39.49 11.75 10.96
N ILE A 250 38.19 11.46 10.77
CA ILE A 250 37.76 10.08 10.57
C ILE A 250 38.20 9.68 9.16
N HIS A 251 39.43 9.16 9.05
CA HIS A 251 39.77 8.30 7.94
C HIS A 251 38.96 7.00 8.10
N GLY A 252 37.65 7.11 7.86
CA GLY A 252 36.72 6.02 7.88
C GLY A 252 37.02 5.10 6.70
N ASN A 253 37.83 4.09 6.92
CA ASN A 253 37.82 2.87 6.12
C ASN A 253 36.52 2.06 6.40
N GLY A 254 35.39 2.69 6.22
CA GLY A 254 34.15 2.00 5.93
C GLY A 254 34.11 1.80 4.41
N THR A 255 34.70 0.71 3.93
CA THR A 255 34.52 0.24 2.57
C THR A 255 33.04 -0.04 2.35
N VAL A 256 32.31 0.98 1.92
CA VAL A 256 31.12 0.77 1.12
C VAL A 256 31.67 0.35 -0.25
N VAL A 257 31.68 -0.96 -0.50
CA VAL A 257 31.87 -1.49 -1.84
C VAL A 257 30.65 -1.02 -2.62
N ALA A 258 30.83 0.08 -3.34
CA ALA A 258 29.90 0.48 -4.38
C ALA A 258 30.09 -0.51 -5.53
N ASP A 259 29.24 -1.51 -5.58
CA ASP A 259 29.00 -2.23 -6.84
C ASP A 259 28.36 -1.23 -7.80
N THR A 260 29.24 -0.66 -8.64
CA THR A 260 28.87 0.08 -9.82
C THR A 260 28.39 -0.89 -10.87
N GLU A 261 27.08 -1.12 -10.94
CA GLU A 261 26.43 -1.49 -12.20
C GLU A 261 24.94 -1.11 -12.17
N ASN A 262 24.58 -0.34 -13.21
CA ASN A 262 23.24 0.10 -13.60
C ASN A 262 22.71 1.41 -13.01
N VAL A 263 23.35 2.50 -13.42
CA VAL A 263 22.68 3.80 -13.54
C VAL A 263 21.77 3.74 -14.76
N VAL A 264 20.49 3.49 -14.56
CA VAL A 264 19.46 3.80 -15.55
C VAL A 264 19.06 5.26 -15.31
N THR A 265 19.62 6.14 -16.12
CA THR A 265 19.18 7.53 -16.25
C THR A 265 17.79 7.55 -16.89
N GLY A 266 16.78 7.78 -16.08
CA GLY A 266 15.41 8.04 -16.53
C GLY A 266 14.88 9.29 -15.84
N HIS A 267 15.30 10.46 -16.30
CA HIS A 267 14.62 11.70 -15.99
C HIS A 267 13.27 11.72 -16.70
N ASN A 268 12.20 11.56 -15.95
CA ASN A 268 10.86 11.98 -16.37
C ASN A 268 10.23 12.78 -15.24
N THR A 269 10.39 14.10 -15.33
CA THR A 269 9.58 15.07 -14.60
C THR A 269 8.17 15.10 -15.21
N GLY A 270 7.33 14.17 -14.81
CA GLY A 270 5.90 14.17 -15.04
C GLY A 270 5.27 13.51 -13.82
N ASN A 271 4.13 13.99 -13.37
CA ASN A 271 3.38 13.41 -12.25
C ASN A 271 3.40 11.88 -12.32
N SER A 272 4.39 11.25 -11.72
CA SER A 272 4.56 9.81 -11.67
C SER A 272 3.76 9.30 -10.48
N GLY A 273 2.51 8.93 -10.72
CA GLY A 273 1.65 8.25 -9.78
C GLY A 273 0.97 7.08 -10.50
N TRP A 274 0.66 5.98 -9.80
CA TRP A 274 -0.13 4.91 -10.36
C TRP A 274 -1.63 5.24 -10.32
N ALA A 275 -2.37 4.87 -11.38
CA ALA A 275 -3.75 5.31 -11.54
C ALA A 275 -4.77 4.31 -10.98
N VAL A 276 -5.58 4.73 -10.01
CA VAL A 276 -6.67 3.93 -9.44
C VAL A 276 -7.67 3.47 -10.50
N LEU A 277 -7.97 4.34 -11.47
CA LEU A 277 -8.88 4.00 -12.57
C LEU A 277 -8.37 2.81 -13.38
N ASN A 278 -7.05 2.65 -13.55
CA ASN A 278 -6.46 1.51 -14.26
C ASN A 278 -6.67 0.21 -13.48
N LEU A 279 -6.54 0.21 -12.15
CA LEU A 279 -6.87 -0.93 -11.31
C LEU A 279 -8.36 -1.29 -11.36
N VAL A 280 -9.25 -0.29 -11.37
CA VAL A 280 -10.70 -0.50 -11.53
C VAL A 280 -11.01 -1.15 -12.88
N CYS A 281 -10.36 -0.73 -13.97
CA CYS A 281 -10.50 -1.32 -15.31
C CYS A 281 -10.10 -2.81 -15.33
N VAL A 282 -8.98 -3.17 -14.70
CA VAL A 282 -8.56 -4.58 -14.52
C VAL A 282 -9.61 -5.36 -13.73
N GLY A 283 -10.13 -4.79 -12.65
CA GLY A 283 -11.20 -5.38 -11.83
C GLY A 283 -12.47 -5.65 -12.64
N ILE A 284 -12.94 -4.70 -13.43
CA ILE A 284 -14.11 -4.87 -14.32
C ILE A 284 -13.86 -6.00 -15.33
N SER A 285 -12.67 -6.05 -15.95
CA SER A 285 -12.32 -7.11 -16.91
C SER A 285 -12.29 -8.50 -16.27
N LEU A 286 -11.91 -8.62 -14.99
CA LEU A 286 -12.02 -9.88 -14.25
C LEU A 286 -13.48 -10.27 -13.98
N PHE A 287 -14.32 -9.29 -13.65
CA PHE A 287 -15.74 -9.53 -13.33
C PHE A 287 -16.58 -9.95 -14.53
N THR A 288 -16.22 -9.54 -15.74
CA THR A 288 -16.91 -9.98 -16.96
C THR A 288 -16.73 -11.46 -17.23
N VAL A 289 -15.60 -12.05 -16.83
CA VAL A 289 -15.31 -13.49 -17.02
C VAL A 289 -16.20 -14.40 -16.15
N ILE A 290 -16.54 -13.98 -14.91
CA ILE A 290 -17.24 -14.85 -13.92
C ILE A 290 -18.66 -15.24 -14.33
N PRO A 291 -19.57 -14.33 -14.75
CA PRO A 291 -20.95 -14.66 -15.15
C PRO A 291 -20.99 -15.65 -16.30
N VAL A 292 -20.03 -15.59 -17.18
CA VAL A 292 -19.95 -16.40 -18.38
C VAL A 292 -19.74 -17.86 -18.09
N PHE A 293 -18.92 -18.19 -17.11
CA PHE A 293 -18.78 -19.58 -16.63
C PHE A 293 -20.11 -20.11 -16.08
N SER A 294 -20.87 -19.28 -15.37
CA SER A 294 -22.17 -19.64 -14.81
C SER A 294 -23.21 -19.87 -15.92
N ILE A 295 -23.24 -19.00 -16.91
CA ILE A 295 -24.11 -19.13 -18.08
C ILE A 295 -23.76 -20.42 -18.86
N ARG A 296 -22.47 -20.65 -19.14
CA ARG A 296 -22.02 -21.87 -19.82
C ARG A 296 -22.36 -23.13 -19.06
N LYS A 297 -22.21 -23.15 -17.72
CA LYS A 297 -22.58 -24.27 -16.86
C LYS A 297 -24.08 -24.56 -16.96
N LYS A 298 -24.93 -23.52 -16.89
CA LYS A 298 -26.39 -23.63 -17.02
C LYS A 298 -26.80 -24.24 -18.36
N TYR A 299 -26.28 -23.73 -19.49
CA TYR A 299 -26.62 -24.25 -20.80
C TYR A 299 -26.03 -25.64 -21.08
N ARG A 300 -24.91 -25.99 -20.46
CA ARG A 300 -24.31 -27.33 -20.49
C ARG A 300 -25.13 -28.36 -19.69
N GLN A 301 -25.77 -27.94 -18.60
CA GLN A 301 -26.64 -28.78 -17.78
C GLN A 301 -27.97 -29.09 -18.46
N LEU A 302 -28.45 -28.21 -19.37
CA LEU A 302 -29.66 -28.42 -20.19
C LEU A 302 -29.51 -29.54 -21.24
N GLY A 303 -28.45 -30.34 -21.16
CA GLY A 303 -28.38 -31.59 -21.91
C GLY A 303 -27.48 -31.60 -23.13
N TYR A 304 -26.58 -30.63 -23.27
CA TYR A 304 -25.77 -30.41 -24.47
C TYR A 304 -24.41 -31.09 -24.44
N SER A 305 -24.36 -32.38 -24.19
CA SER A 305 -23.19 -33.19 -24.53
C SER A 305 -23.41 -33.89 -25.89
N ARG A 306 -22.35 -33.95 -26.69
CA ARG A 306 -22.33 -34.65 -27.99
C ARG A 306 -22.85 -36.11 -27.87
N LYS A 307 -22.75 -36.70 -26.72
CA LYS A 307 -23.20 -38.05 -26.35
C LYS A 307 -24.71 -38.10 -26.11
N LYS A 308 -25.32 -37.05 -25.55
CA LYS A 308 -26.77 -36.93 -25.35
C LYS A 308 -27.52 -36.53 -26.64
N ARG A 309 -26.85 -35.84 -27.58
CA ARG A 309 -27.45 -35.51 -28.90
C ARG A 309 -27.85 -36.77 -29.67
N LYS A 310 -27.00 -37.83 -29.69
CA LYS A 310 -27.34 -39.12 -30.32
C LYS A 310 -28.43 -39.89 -29.56
N SER A 311 -28.49 -39.75 -28.21
CA SER A 311 -29.51 -40.34 -27.38
C SER A 311 -30.86 -39.61 -27.50
N PHE A 312 -30.80 -38.27 -27.66
CA PHE A 312 -32.00 -37.43 -27.75
C PHE A 312 -32.69 -37.60 -29.13
N SER A 313 -31.91 -37.71 -30.23
CA SER A 313 -32.44 -38.02 -31.53
C SER A 313 -33.14 -39.40 -31.60
N GLY A 314 -32.62 -40.39 -30.84
CA GLY A 314 -33.26 -41.71 -30.72
C GLY A 314 -34.44 -41.71 -29.77
N MET A 315 -34.53 -40.79 -28.79
CA MET A 315 -35.68 -40.63 -27.90
C MET A 315 -36.86 -39.87 -28.57
N LEU A 316 -36.58 -39.02 -29.54
CA LEU A 316 -37.59 -38.25 -30.33
C LEU A 316 -38.44 -39.16 -31.25
N ASP A 317 -37.92 -40.36 -31.58
CA ASP A 317 -38.66 -41.31 -32.42
C ASP A 317 -39.69 -42.12 -31.63
N ASP A 318 -39.63 -42.19 -30.29
CA ASP A 318 -40.44 -43.09 -29.45
C ASP A 318 -41.41 -42.39 -28.47
N LYS A 319 -41.44 -41.09 -28.35
CA LYS A 319 -42.32 -40.36 -27.43
C LYS A 319 -42.96 -39.15 -28.06
N GLN A 320 -44.28 -39.11 -28.03
CA GLN A 320 -45.09 -37.93 -28.29
C GLN A 320 -44.84 -36.92 -27.17
N TYR A 321 -44.19 -35.82 -27.52
CA TYR A 321 -43.96 -34.71 -26.60
C TYR A 321 -45.06 -33.67 -26.76
N ASP A 322 -45.85 -33.43 -25.72
CA ASP A 322 -46.76 -32.30 -25.63
C ASP A 322 -46.01 -31.01 -25.41
N ILE A 323 -45.42 -30.47 -26.49
CA ILE A 323 -44.76 -29.18 -26.48
C ILE A 323 -45.64 -28.13 -27.15
N VAL A 324 -45.96 -27.07 -26.42
CA VAL A 324 -46.68 -25.95 -27.02
C VAL A 324 -45.73 -25.15 -27.87
N LEU A 325 -45.88 -25.28 -29.20
CA LEU A 325 -45.10 -24.50 -30.16
C LEU A 325 -45.40 -23.01 -30.00
N PRO A 326 -44.37 -22.11 -30.05
CA PRO A 326 -44.59 -20.68 -30.03
C PRO A 326 -45.51 -20.22 -31.18
N ARG A 327 -46.41 -19.27 -30.91
CA ARG A 327 -47.34 -18.72 -31.94
C ARG A 327 -46.60 -18.28 -33.18
N GLY A 328 -47.02 -18.81 -34.34
CA GLY A 328 -46.46 -18.48 -35.66
C GLY A 328 -45.42 -19.46 -36.21
N VAL A 329 -45.06 -20.53 -35.49
CA VAL A 329 -44.22 -21.61 -35.99
C VAL A 329 -45.07 -22.59 -36.81
N ARG A 330 -44.69 -22.83 -38.10
CA ARG A 330 -45.38 -23.73 -39.05
C ARG A 330 -44.63 -25.05 -39.27
N GLU A 331 -43.71 -25.37 -38.39
CA GLU A 331 -42.88 -26.57 -38.46
C GLU A 331 -43.49 -27.69 -37.62
N THR A 332 -43.04 -28.93 -37.89
CA THR A 332 -43.37 -30.04 -37.00
C THR A 332 -42.63 -29.85 -35.66
N GLU A 333 -43.22 -30.40 -34.62
CA GLU A 333 -42.63 -30.33 -33.25
C GLU A 333 -41.21 -30.90 -33.21
N LYS A 334 -40.94 -31.97 -33.97
CA LYS A 334 -39.65 -32.60 -34.11
C LYS A 334 -38.62 -31.66 -34.76
N ASP A 335 -38.99 -31.03 -35.89
CA ASP A 335 -38.11 -30.12 -36.61
C ASP A 335 -37.78 -28.87 -35.79
N TYR A 336 -38.76 -28.37 -35.03
CA TYR A 336 -38.56 -27.27 -34.09
C TYR A 336 -37.55 -27.60 -33.01
N LEU A 337 -37.69 -28.77 -32.35
CA LEU A 337 -36.76 -29.22 -31.33
C LEU A 337 -35.36 -29.45 -31.85
N GLU A 338 -35.20 -30.07 -33.03
CA GLU A 338 -33.88 -30.26 -33.66
C GLU A 338 -33.20 -28.91 -33.92
N ARG A 339 -33.95 -27.91 -34.42
CA ARG A 339 -33.43 -26.57 -34.65
C ARG A 339 -33.03 -25.87 -33.36
N VAL A 340 -33.87 -25.95 -32.30
CA VAL A 340 -33.53 -25.39 -30.98
C VAL A 340 -32.24 -26.03 -30.45
N VAL A 341 -32.12 -27.34 -30.60
CA VAL A 341 -30.96 -28.12 -30.20
C VAL A 341 -29.71 -27.67 -30.94
N ASP A 342 -29.77 -27.47 -32.24
CA ASP A 342 -28.62 -27.01 -33.04
C ASP A 342 -28.25 -25.57 -32.76
N ASP A 343 -29.23 -24.69 -32.59
CA ASP A 343 -29.00 -23.29 -32.22
C ASP A 343 -28.31 -23.17 -30.87
N LEU A 344 -28.76 -23.95 -29.90
CA LEU A 344 -28.19 -24.00 -28.59
C LEU A 344 -26.75 -24.54 -28.64
N GLY A 345 -26.49 -25.56 -29.47
CA GLY A 345 -25.14 -26.11 -29.69
C GLY A 345 -24.19 -25.10 -30.31
N ARG A 346 -24.68 -24.30 -31.29
CA ARG A 346 -23.93 -23.18 -31.85
C ARG A 346 -23.64 -22.11 -30.82
N PHE A 347 -24.62 -21.77 -29.99
CA PHE A 347 -24.48 -20.77 -28.95
C PHE A 347 -23.45 -21.21 -27.88
N VAL A 348 -23.48 -22.48 -27.40
CA VAL A 348 -22.53 -22.99 -26.43
C VAL A 348 -21.07 -23.00 -26.96
N ARG A 349 -20.90 -23.30 -28.27
CA ARG A 349 -19.57 -23.18 -28.91
C ARG A 349 -19.12 -21.72 -28.98
N LYS A 350 -20.02 -20.81 -29.42
CA LYS A 350 -19.75 -19.37 -29.44
C LYS A 350 -19.39 -18.83 -28.07
N LEU A 351 -20.12 -19.24 -27.04
CA LEU A 351 -19.85 -18.91 -25.65
C LEU A 351 -18.46 -19.39 -25.18
N GLY A 352 -18.03 -20.58 -25.65
CA GLY A 352 -16.69 -21.11 -25.38
C GLY A 352 -15.58 -20.24 -25.97
N ILE A 353 -15.77 -19.74 -27.19
CA ILE A 353 -14.83 -18.82 -27.85
C ILE A 353 -14.82 -17.47 -27.10
N GLY A 354 -15.99 -16.94 -26.72
CA GLY A 354 -16.11 -15.72 -25.94
C GLY A 354 -15.35 -15.77 -24.61
N ILE A 355 -15.45 -16.88 -23.88
CA ILE A 355 -14.70 -17.07 -22.63
C ILE A 355 -13.18 -16.97 -22.85
N ILE A 356 -12.68 -17.62 -23.91
CA ILE A 356 -11.24 -17.57 -24.22
C ILE A 356 -10.84 -16.14 -24.57
N ALA A 357 -11.66 -15.42 -25.34
CA ALA A 357 -11.39 -14.03 -25.70
C ALA A 357 -11.35 -13.13 -24.46
N GLU A 358 -12.31 -13.26 -23.52
CA GLU A 358 -12.35 -12.50 -22.28
C GLU A 358 -11.13 -12.78 -21.39
N ILE A 359 -10.72 -14.04 -21.26
CA ILE A 359 -9.50 -14.40 -20.51
C ILE A 359 -8.27 -13.73 -21.12
N ILE A 360 -8.17 -13.70 -22.45
CA ILE A 360 -7.05 -13.05 -23.16
C ILE A 360 -7.07 -11.54 -22.90
N ILE A 361 -8.25 -10.89 -22.99
CA ILE A 361 -8.40 -9.46 -22.72
C ILE A 361 -8.02 -9.12 -21.29
N PHE A 362 -8.47 -9.94 -20.33
CA PHE A 362 -8.11 -9.76 -18.91
C PHE A 362 -6.60 -9.90 -18.67
N ILE A 363 -5.98 -10.95 -19.21
CA ILE A 363 -4.52 -11.16 -19.08
C ILE A 363 -3.77 -9.98 -19.71
N PHE A 364 -4.22 -9.50 -20.89
CA PHE A 364 -3.60 -8.35 -21.53
C PHE A 364 -3.76 -7.06 -20.70
N ALA A 365 -4.95 -6.79 -20.16
CA ALA A 365 -5.18 -5.67 -19.25
C ALA A 365 -4.26 -5.73 -18.02
N LEU A 366 -4.11 -6.92 -17.43
CA LEU A 366 -3.23 -7.14 -16.28
C LEU A 366 -1.75 -6.90 -16.61
N ILE A 367 -1.29 -7.38 -17.78
CA ILE A 367 0.08 -7.16 -18.24
C ILE A 367 0.32 -5.66 -18.47
N VAL A 368 -0.60 -4.97 -19.16
CA VAL A 368 -0.48 -3.52 -19.37
C VAL A 368 -0.41 -2.80 -18.03
N PHE A 369 -1.28 -3.13 -17.08
CA PHE A 369 -1.26 -2.54 -15.74
C PHE A 369 0.10 -2.73 -15.05
N ILE A 370 0.63 -3.96 -15.01
CA ILE A 370 1.93 -4.25 -14.37
C ILE A 370 3.09 -3.50 -15.04
N LEU A 371 3.04 -3.32 -16.37
CA LEU A 371 4.10 -2.65 -17.12
C LEU A 371 4.02 -1.12 -17.08
N THR A 372 2.83 -0.56 -16.82
CA THR A 372 2.61 0.90 -16.88
C THR A 372 2.46 1.55 -15.53
N GLU A 373 2.09 0.77 -14.49
CA GLU A 373 1.83 1.28 -13.15
C GLU A 373 2.99 0.97 -12.22
N ASP A 374 3.67 2.01 -11.78
CA ASP A 374 4.64 1.91 -10.69
C ASP A 374 3.93 2.14 -9.35
N MET A 375 3.54 1.05 -8.72
CA MET A 375 2.87 1.09 -7.41
C MET A 375 3.79 1.61 -6.28
N SER A 376 5.05 1.95 -6.59
CA SER A 376 5.97 2.62 -5.67
C SER A 376 5.73 4.13 -5.56
N THR A 377 4.98 4.69 -6.49
CA THR A 377 4.66 6.09 -6.56
C THR A 377 3.31 6.42 -5.90
N PRO A 378 3.03 7.68 -5.53
CA PRO A 378 1.75 8.07 -4.95
C PRO A 378 0.56 7.72 -5.85
N MET A 379 -0.58 7.41 -5.25
CA MET A 379 -1.81 7.12 -5.97
C MET A 379 -2.42 8.38 -6.58
N ILE A 380 -2.75 8.31 -7.87
CA ILE A 380 -3.49 9.35 -8.60
C ILE A 380 -4.80 8.79 -9.17
N ILE A 381 -5.73 9.65 -9.54
CA ILE A 381 -7.03 9.21 -10.08
C ILE A 381 -6.86 8.62 -11.48
N SER A 382 -6.09 9.28 -12.33
CA SER A 382 -5.85 8.89 -13.73
C SER A 382 -4.48 9.34 -14.19
N ASP A 383 -3.90 8.60 -15.13
CA ASP A 383 -2.60 8.87 -15.76
C ASP A 383 -2.70 8.85 -17.29
N ARG A 384 -1.55 8.92 -17.96
CA ARG A 384 -1.46 8.86 -19.45
C ARG A 384 -1.94 7.53 -20.04
N TYR A 385 -1.94 6.44 -19.27
CA TYR A 385 -2.34 5.11 -19.71
C TYR A 385 -3.81 4.80 -19.42
N THR A 386 -4.50 5.62 -18.64
CA THR A 386 -5.91 5.42 -18.27
C THR A 386 -6.82 5.33 -19.51
N GLY A 387 -6.57 6.14 -20.55
CA GLY A 387 -7.30 6.04 -21.82
C GLY A 387 -7.15 4.68 -22.50
N LEU A 388 -5.95 4.08 -22.46
CA LEU A 388 -5.69 2.74 -22.99
C LEU A 388 -6.44 1.67 -22.19
N MET A 389 -6.39 1.74 -20.85
CA MET A 389 -7.06 0.80 -19.96
C MET A 389 -8.58 0.83 -20.10
N VAL A 390 -9.16 2.02 -20.21
CA VAL A 390 -10.59 2.20 -20.50
C VAL A 390 -10.94 1.59 -21.88
N GLY A 391 -10.10 1.80 -22.90
CA GLY A 391 -10.28 1.21 -24.22
C GLY A 391 -10.30 -0.33 -24.18
N ILE A 392 -9.38 -0.96 -23.45
CA ILE A 392 -9.32 -2.42 -23.28
C ILE A 392 -10.60 -2.92 -22.58
N THR A 393 -11.06 -2.23 -21.54
CA THR A 393 -12.29 -2.57 -20.80
C THR A 393 -13.52 -2.48 -21.72
N ILE A 394 -13.63 -1.45 -22.55
CA ILE A 394 -14.73 -1.30 -23.52
C ILE A 394 -14.70 -2.45 -24.53
N ILE A 395 -13.53 -2.86 -25.02
CA ILE A 395 -13.41 -4.02 -25.93
C ILE A 395 -13.93 -5.28 -25.25
N GLY A 396 -13.61 -5.53 -23.96
CA GLY A 396 -14.17 -6.62 -23.18
C GLY A 396 -15.71 -6.58 -23.14
N LEU A 397 -16.29 -5.44 -22.77
CA LEU A 397 -17.75 -5.28 -22.72
C LEU A 397 -18.44 -5.48 -24.08
N ILE A 398 -17.80 -5.05 -25.17
CA ILE A 398 -18.30 -5.31 -26.53
C ILE A 398 -18.20 -6.81 -26.83
N THR A 399 -17.14 -7.48 -26.45
CA THR A 399 -16.96 -8.92 -26.63
C THR A 399 -18.06 -9.68 -25.90
N ASP A 400 -18.38 -9.30 -24.66
CA ASP A 400 -19.50 -9.84 -23.91
C ASP A 400 -20.83 -9.68 -24.66
N PHE A 401 -21.10 -8.50 -25.14
CA PHE A 401 -22.35 -8.24 -25.89
C PHE A 401 -22.45 -9.08 -27.15
N ILE A 402 -21.34 -9.31 -27.87
CA ILE A 402 -21.30 -10.09 -29.11
C ILE A 402 -21.47 -11.58 -28.81
N PHE A 403 -20.76 -12.12 -27.83
CA PHE A 403 -20.66 -13.56 -27.60
C PHE A 403 -21.76 -14.11 -26.68
N PHE A 404 -22.30 -13.30 -25.75
CA PHE A 404 -23.22 -13.78 -24.72
C PHE A 404 -24.70 -13.54 -25.06
N ARG A 405 -25.00 -12.85 -26.12
CA ARG A 405 -26.39 -12.67 -26.58
C ARG A 405 -26.84 -13.90 -27.37
N TYR A 406 -27.79 -14.64 -26.80
CA TYR A 406 -28.49 -15.71 -27.53
C TYR A 406 -29.39 -15.12 -28.61
N ARG A 407 -29.25 -15.58 -29.88
CA ARG A 407 -30.04 -15.18 -31.06
C ARG A 407 -30.66 -16.39 -31.77
N GLY A 408 -30.89 -17.49 -31.05
CA GLY A 408 -31.49 -18.70 -31.58
C GLY A 408 -33.02 -18.72 -31.52
N ALA A 409 -33.62 -19.85 -31.86
CA ALA A 409 -35.06 -20.10 -31.72
C ALA A 409 -35.52 -19.89 -30.26
N ARG A 410 -36.77 -19.44 -30.07
CA ARG A 410 -37.32 -19.29 -28.71
C ARG A 410 -37.31 -20.65 -28.04
N LEU A 411 -36.93 -20.68 -26.76
CA LEU A 411 -37.01 -21.91 -25.96
C LEU A 411 -38.50 -22.22 -25.71
N PRO A 412 -38.91 -23.51 -25.73
CA PRO A 412 -40.27 -23.91 -25.35
C PRO A 412 -40.59 -23.41 -23.94
N GLU A 413 -41.80 -22.95 -23.70
CA GLU A 413 -42.25 -22.62 -22.36
C GLU A 413 -42.49 -23.94 -21.60
N GLU A 414 -41.88 -24.08 -20.39
CA GLU A 414 -42.22 -25.15 -19.50
C GLU A 414 -43.71 -25.01 -19.09
N THR A 415 -44.52 -25.99 -19.44
CA THR A 415 -45.88 -26.09 -18.94
C THR A 415 -45.78 -26.42 -17.44
N ASP A 416 -46.24 -25.50 -16.60
CA ASP A 416 -46.32 -25.69 -15.14
C ASP A 416 -47.44 -26.72 -14.89
N ASP A 417 -47.06 -27.99 -14.68
CA ASP A 417 -47.96 -29.16 -14.45
C ASP A 417 -48.60 -29.14 -13.04
N SER A 418 -48.86 -27.95 -12.47
CA SER A 418 -49.41 -27.80 -11.10
C SER A 418 -50.89 -27.36 -11.06
N SER A 419 -51.67 -27.57 -12.13
CA SER A 419 -53.08 -27.14 -12.14
C SER A 419 -54.16 -28.24 -12.33
N ASP A 420 -53.79 -29.52 -12.33
CA ASP A 420 -54.80 -30.60 -12.53
C ASP A 420 -54.82 -31.63 -11.38
N GLU A 421 -54.88 -31.18 -10.14
CA GLU A 421 -55.38 -32.02 -9.02
C GLU A 421 -56.32 -31.21 -8.13
N VAL A 422 -57.50 -30.87 -8.62
CA VAL A 422 -58.70 -30.65 -7.80
C VAL A 422 -59.93 -30.68 -8.72
N SER A 423 -60.51 -31.85 -8.93
CA SER A 423 -61.96 -32.03 -9.03
C SER A 423 -62.33 -33.43 -9.54
N THR A 424 -62.36 -34.42 -8.65
CA THR A 424 -63.28 -35.55 -8.72
C THR A 424 -63.39 -36.19 -7.35
N GLU A 425 -64.26 -35.64 -6.52
CA GLU A 425 -65.03 -36.39 -5.55
C GLU A 425 -66.35 -35.66 -5.31
N GLN A 426 -67.38 -36.16 -6.04
CA GLN A 426 -68.73 -36.33 -5.57
C GLN A 426 -69.39 -37.46 -6.33
#